data_d9fecadc902a4113361878b2d8356c79
#
_entry.id   d9fecadc902a4113361878b2d8356c79
#
_cell.length_a   1.000
_cell.length_b   1.000
_cell.length_c   1.000
_cell.angle_alpha   90.00
_cell.angle_beta   90.00
_cell.angle_gamma   90.00
#
_symmetry.space_group_name_H-M   'P 1'
#
loop_
_entity.id
_entity.type
_entity.pdbx_description
1 polymer ?
#
loop_
_entity_poly.entity_id
_entity_poly.type
_entity_poly.pdbx_seq_one_letter_code
_entity_poly.pdbx_strand_id
1 'polypeptide(L)'
;LMEEKCAELYSAAKIRGFLHLYVGEEAVAAGSLGVLEPDDAVVATYRDHAHALLRGIPMAKIMAEMFGKQEGCSGGRGGSMHLFDARTRFYGGNAIVAGGLPLAVGLALADAQLGRSRVTACYFGEGAVAEGAFHESLNLAGLWKAPVLFCCENNLYAMGTEIAHEQAET
;
A
#
# COMPACT_ATOMS: atom_id res chain seq x y z
N LEU A 1 -8.82 12.68 11.36
CA LEU A 1 -10.20 13.06 10.93
C LEU A 1 -10.85 12.06 9.98
N MET A 2 -10.27 11.74 8.80
CA MET A 2 -10.87 10.79 7.85
C MET A 2 -10.98 9.40 8.45
N GLU A 3 -9.90 8.89 9.00
CA GLU A 3 -9.82 7.56 9.61
C GLU A 3 -10.80 7.38 10.78
N GLU A 4 -10.88 8.37 11.66
CA GLU A 4 -11.84 8.38 12.77
C GLU A 4 -13.30 8.35 12.25
N LYS A 5 -13.56 9.11 11.17
CA LYS A 5 -14.88 9.08 10.53
C LYS A 5 -15.17 7.73 9.86
N CYS A 6 -14.16 7.10 9.27
CA CYS A 6 -14.29 5.75 8.73
C CYS A 6 -14.62 4.73 9.83
N ALA A 7 -13.98 4.81 10.99
CA ALA A 7 -14.26 3.95 12.12
C ALA A 7 -15.71 4.11 12.64
N GLU A 8 -16.17 5.37 12.79
CA GLU A 8 -17.55 5.67 13.16
C GLU A 8 -18.56 5.08 12.17
N LEU A 9 -18.33 5.32 10.86
CA LEU A 9 -19.21 4.86 9.80
C LEU A 9 -19.20 3.33 9.65
N TYR A 10 -18.08 2.70 9.91
CA TYR A 10 -17.95 1.24 9.92
C TYR A 10 -18.75 0.64 11.09
N SER A 11 -18.62 1.22 12.29
CA SER A 11 -19.41 0.84 13.48
C SER A 11 -20.91 1.00 13.26
N ALA A 12 -21.30 1.99 12.46
CA ALA A 12 -22.69 2.21 12.04
C ALA A 12 -23.14 1.36 10.84
N ALA A 13 -22.32 0.36 10.43
CA ALA A 13 -22.57 -0.53 9.29
C ALA A 13 -22.80 0.20 7.94
N LYS A 14 -22.25 1.41 7.79
CA LYS A 14 -22.32 2.20 6.54
C LYS A 14 -21.19 1.84 5.57
N ILE A 15 -20.02 1.48 6.10
CA ILE A 15 -18.90 0.91 5.33
C ILE A 15 -18.95 -0.59 5.52
N ARG A 16 -18.85 -1.34 4.41
CA ARG A 16 -18.93 -2.81 4.39
C ARG A 16 -17.57 -3.42 4.05
N GLY A 17 -17.44 -4.71 4.33
CA GLY A 17 -16.21 -5.45 4.15
C GLY A 17 -15.25 -5.24 5.33
N PHE A 18 -13.96 -5.41 5.07
CA PHE A 18 -12.92 -5.16 6.07
C PHE A 18 -12.43 -3.72 5.97
N LEU A 19 -12.27 -3.07 7.12
CA LEU A 19 -11.71 -1.72 7.23
C LEU A 19 -10.37 -1.80 7.94
N HIS A 20 -9.32 -1.31 7.30
CA HIS A 20 -7.99 -1.21 7.87
C HIS A 20 -7.56 0.25 7.94
N LEU A 21 -7.49 0.77 9.17
CA LEU A 21 -7.14 2.16 9.44
C LEU A 21 -5.61 2.33 9.46
N TYR A 22 -5.14 3.48 9.00
CA TYR A 22 -3.72 3.86 9.01
C TYR A 22 -3.35 4.73 10.23
N VAL A 23 -4.15 4.65 11.29
CA VAL A 23 -3.96 5.45 12.51
C VAL A 23 -2.69 4.99 13.23
N GLY A 24 -1.81 5.94 13.51
CA GLY A 24 -0.54 5.70 14.20
C GLY A 24 0.66 5.49 13.27
N GLU A 25 0.45 5.28 11.99
CA GLU A 25 1.50 5.03 10.98
C GLU A 25 1.70 6.23 10.02
N GLU A 26 0.95 7.33 10.20
CA GLU A 26 0.87 8.46 9.26
C GLU A 26 2.22 9.12 8.98
N ALA A 27 3.13 9.10 9.96
CA ALA A 27 4.46 9.69 9.80
C ALA A 27 5.31 8.93 8.75
N VAL A 28 5.12 7.61 8.62
CA VAL A 28 5.82 6.80 7.61
C VAL A 28 5.40 7.23 6.22
N ALA A 29 4.09 7.24 5.95
CA ALA A 29 3.58 7.66 4.66
C ALA A 29 3.93 9.12 4.36
N ALA A 30 3.73 10.05 5.29
CA ALA A 30 3.99 11.47 5.08
C ALA A 30 5.47 11.76 4.79
N GLY A 31 6.39 11.13 5.54
CA GLY A 31 7.82 11.32 5.36
C GLY A 31 8.34 10.69 4.06
N SER A 32 7.99 9.44 3.81
CA SER A 32 8.54 8.70 2.66
C SER A 32 7.90 9.11 1.33
N LEU A 33 6.59 9.37 1.27
CA LEU A 33 5.95 9.82 0.04
C LEU A 33 6.28 11.27 -0.31
N GLY A 34 6.64 12.08 0.69
CA GLY A 34 7.01 13.49 0.49
C GLY A 34 8.28 13.71 -0.33
N VAL A 35 9.11 12.68 -0.51
CA VAL A 35 10.34 12.75 -1.32
C VAL A 35 10.20 12.11 -2.69
N LEU A 36 9.05 11.48 -2.98
CA LEU A 36 8.78 10.87 -4.29
C LEU A 36 8.33 11.92 -5.30
N GLU A 37 8.77 11.73 -6.53
CA GLU A 37 8.30 12.53 -7.65
C GLU A 37 6.88 12.13 -8.09
N PRO A 38 6.13 13.04 -8.74
CA PRO A 38 4.77 12.74 -9.21
C PRO A 38 4.69 11.50 -10.11
N ASP A 39 5.74 11.25 -10.88
CA ASP A 39 5.84 10.15 -11.85
C ASP A 39 6.32 8.82 -11.22
N ASP A 40 6.71 8.82 -9.94
CA ASP A 40 7.05 7.59 -9.23
C ASP A 40 5.80 6.78 -8.93
N ALA A 41 5.95 5.46 -8.90
CA ALA A 41 4.87 4.54 -8.60
C ALA A 41 4.82 4.20 -7.10
N VAL A 42 3.63 3.94 -6.60
CA VAL A 42 3.41 3.48 -5.23
C VAL A 42 2.56 2.22 -5.25
N VAL A 43 3.03 1.19 -4.55
CA VAL A 43 2.32 -0.04 -4.23
C VAL A 43 2.23 -0.15 -2.72
N ALA A 44 1.06 -0.39 -2.17
CA ALA A 44 0.82 -0.46 -0.73
C ALA A 44 0.10 -1.75 -0.33
N THR A 45 -0.07 -1.92 0.96
CA THR A 45 -0.85 -3.01 1.55
C THR A 45 -2.35 -2.67 1.57
N TYR A 46 -3.13 -3.50 2.22
CA TYR A 46 -4.54 -3.26 2.51
C TYR A 46 -4.78 -2.08 3.48
N ARG A 47 -3.72 -1.56 4.12
CA ARG A 47 -3.74 -0.38 5.02
C ARG A 47 -3.13 0.81 4.27
N ASP A 48 -3.86 1.34 3.30
CA ASP A 48 -3.31 2.23 2.27
C ASP A 48 -3.99 3.61 2.18
N HIS A 49 -4.88 3.95 3.12
CA HIS A 49 -5.67 5.18 3.04
C HIS A 49 -4.81 6.45 3.01
N ALA A 50 -3.78 6.52 3.87
CA ALA A 50 -2.88 7.67 3.89
C ALA A 50 -2.03 7.74 2.62
N HIS A 51 -1.55 6.60 2.11
CA HIS A 51 -0.81 6.53 0.86
C HIS A 51 -1.65 7.05 -0.32
N ALA A 52 -2.91 6.60 -0.41
CA ALA A 52 -3.85 7.04 -1.44
C ALA A 52 -4.09 8.56 -1.39
N LEU A 53 -4.31 9.12 -0.19
CA LEU A 53 -4.49 10.57 0.00
C LEU A 53 -3.26 11.36 -0.41
N LEU A 54 -2.07 10.93 0.05
CA LEU A 54 -0.81 11.62 -0.22
C LEU A 54 -0.39 11.53 -1.69
N ARG A 55 -0.81 10.47 -2.40
CA ARG A 55 -0.64 10.37 -3.85
C ARG A 55 -1.67 11.21 -4.63
N GLY A 56 -2.55 11.94 -3.94
CA GLY A 56 -3.45 12.89 -4.56
C GLY A 56 -4.80 12.33 -4.98
N ILE A 57 -5.19 11.15 -4.51
CA ILE A 57 -6.57 10.67 -4.69
C ILE A 57 -7.49 11.52 -3.82
N PRO A 58 -8.49 12.20 -4.38
CA PRO A 58 -9.39 13.03 -3.60
C PRO A 58 -10.09 12.24 -2.49
N MET A 59 -10.11 12.77 -1.25
CA MET A 59 -10.77 12.14 -0.11
C MET A 59 -12.22 11.72 -0.41
N ALA A 60 -12.95 12.54 -1.16
CA ALA A 60 -14.32 12.22 -1.57
C ALA A 60 -14.41 10.94 -2.40
N LYS A 61 -13.40 10.67 -3.25
CA LYS A 61 -13.34 9.42 -4.04
C LYS A 61 -12.99 8.21 -3.19
N ILE A 62 -12.09 8.37 -2.22
CA ILE A 62 -11.76 7.31 -1.26
C ILE A 62 -13.00 6.97 -0.43
N MET A 63 -13.69 7.97 0.10
CA MET A 63 -14.92 7.75 0.85
C MET A 63 -16.02 7.12 -0.02
N ALA A 64 -16.21 7.57 -1.26
CA ALA A 64 -17.15 6.96 -2.18
C ALA A 64 -16.84 5.48 -2.44
N GLU A 65 -15.54 5.12 -2.56
CA GLU A 65 -15.09 3.75 -2.70
C GLU A 65 -15.48 2.89 -1.49
N MET A 66 -15.25 3.40 -0.27
CA MET A 66 -15.61 2.71 0.97
C MET A 66 -17.12 2.48 1.11
N PHE A 67 -17.93 3.37 0.52
CA PHE A 67 -19.39 3.21 0.44
C PHE A 67 -19.87 2.35 -0.72
N GLY A 68 -18.96 1.79 -1.53
CA GLY A 68 -19.29 0.99 -2.70
C GLY A 68 -19.96 1.80 -3.81
N LYS A 69 -19.61 3.08 -3.94
CA LYS A 69 -20.19 3.97 -4.95
C LYS A 69 -19.36 3.93 -6.24
N GLN A 70 -20.03 4.03 -7.38
CA GLN A 70 -19.38 4.02 -8.70
C GLN A 70 -18.39 5.19 -8.89
N GLU A 71 -18.58 6.30 -8.17
CA GLU A 71 -17.71 7.47 -8.18
C GLU A 71 -16.40 7.25 -7.40
N GLY A 72 -16.26 6.13 -6.71
CA GLY A 72 -15.05 5.75 -6.01
C GLY A 72 -13.85 5.56 -6.95
N CYS A 73 -12.64 5.60 -6.40
CA CYS A 73 -11.40 5.51 -7.18
C CYS A 73 -11.24 4.15 -7.89
N SER A 74 -11.84 3.09 -7.34
CA SER A 74 -11.88 1.73 -7.92
C SER A 74 -13.30 1.33 -8.39
N GLY A 75 -14.16 2.32 -8.66
CA GLY A 75 -15.52 2.10 -9.15
C GLY A 75 -16.47 1.45 -8.13
N GLY A 76 -16.18 1.60 -6.84
CA GLY A 76 -16.96 1.04 -5.74
C GLY A 76 -16.78 -0.46 -5.50
N ARG A 77 -15.74 -1.06 -6.08
CA ARG A 77 -15.48 -2.53 -6.03
C ARG A 77 -14.34 -2.90 -5.10
N GLY A 78 -13.47 -1.93 -4.76
CA GLY A 78 -12.27 -2.15 -3.96
C GLY A 78 -12.51 -2.04 -2.45
N GLY A 79 -13.40 -1.17 -2.02
CA GLY A 79 -13.58 -0.86 -0.61
C GLY A 79 -12.32 -0.29 0.02
N SER A 80 -12.11 -0.57 1.33
CA SER A 80 -10.97 -0.06 2.10
C SER A 80 -9.62 -0.60 1.64
N MET A 81 -9.55 -1.82 1.11
CA MET A 81 -8.30 -2.54 0.90
C MET A 81 -7.72 -2.45 -0.53
N HIS A 82 -8.47 -1.87 -1.45
CA HIS A 82 -8.11 -1.87 -2.87
C HIS A 82 -8.39 -0.51 -3.50
N LEU A 83 -7.69 0.51 -3.01
CA LEU A 83 -7.72 1.85 -3.58
C LEU A 83 -6.71 1.94 -4.72
N PHE A 84 -7.14 2.34 -5.90
CA PHE A 84 -6.29 2.46 -7.09
C PHE A 84 -6.56 3.77 -7.83
N ASP A 85 -5.51 4.41 -8.30
CA ASP A 85 -5.61 5.47 -9.32
C ASP A 85 -4.36 5.50 -10.19
N ALA A 86 -4.45 4.93 -11.39
CA ALA A 86 -3.33 4.88 -12.33
C ALA A 86 -2.85 6.27 -12.76
N ARG A 87 -3.70 7.32 -12.66
CA ARG A 87 -3.33 8.69 -13.02
C ARG A 87 -2.35 9.29 -12.04
N THR A 88 -2.42 8.91 -10.78
CA THR A 88 -1.49 9.31 -9.72
C THR A 88 -0.38 8.28 -9.53
N ARG A 89 -0.33 7.25 -10.37
CA ARG A 89 0.57 6.10 -10.27
C ARG A 89 0.51 5.40 -8.90
N PHE A 90 -0.67 5.46 -8.27
CA PHE A 90 -0.99 4.68 -7.10
C PHE A 90 -1.61 3.34 -7.55
N TYR A 91 -0.81 2.29 -7.47
CA TYR A 91 -1.19 0.93 -7.89
C TYR A 91 -1.73 0.08 -6.74
N GLY A 92 -2.11 0.77 -5.69
CA GLY A 92 -3.08 0.34 -4.73
C GLY A 92 -2.64 -0.54 -3.62
N GLY A 93 -3.66 -0.83 -2.86
CA GLY A 93 -3.69 -1.79 -1.78
C GLY A 93 -3.83 -3.22 -2.27
N ASN A 94 -3.20 -4.12 -1.55
CA ASN A 94 -3.30 -5.55 -1.79
C ASN A 94 -3.67 -6.27 -0.49
N ALA A 95 -4.75 -7.05 -0.50
CA ALA A 95 -5.18 -7.83 0.65
C ALA A 95 -4.30 -9.07 0.89
N ILE A 96 -3.54 -9.49 -0.12
CA ILE A 96 -2.61 -10.62 -0.01
C ILE A 96 -1.30 -10.11 0.61
N VAL A 97 -0.92 -10.68 1.76
CA VAL A 97 0.35 -10.37 2.41
C VAL A 97 1.50 -10.66 1.45
N ALA A 98 2.48 -9.76 1.36
CA ALA A 98 3.58 -9.78 0.40
C ALA A 98 3.19 -9.69 -1.10
N GLY A 99 1.91 -9.75 -1.45
CA GLY A 99 1.47 -9.76 -2.86
C GLY A 99 1.82 -8.49 -3.65
N GLY A 100 2.04 -7.37 -2.98
CA GLY A 100 2.49 -6.12 -3.62
C GLY A 100 3.96 -6.13 -4.06
N LEU A 101 4.81 -6.93 -3.42
CA LEU A 101 6.26 -6.93 -3.65
C LEU A 101 6.63 -7.30 -5.10
N PRO A 102 6.18 -8.43 -5.67
CA PRO A 102 6.49 -8.76 -7.05
C PRO A 102 5.86 -7.79 -8.06
N LEU A 103 4.70 -7.19 -7.74
CA LEU A 103 4.09 -6.17 -8.58
C LEU A 103 4.97 -4.91 -8.65
N ALA A 104 5.52 -4.47 -7.52
CA ALA A 104 6.43 -3.32 -7.47
C ALA A 104 7.71 -3.57 -8.27
N VAL A 105 8.30 -4.76 -8.17
CA VAL A 105 9.46 -5.16 -8.97
C VAL A 105 9.14 -5.12 -10.46
N GLY A 106 7.97 -5.62 -10.86
CA GLY A 106 7.51 -5.60 -12.26
C GLY A 106 7.32 -4.17 -12.80
N LEU A 107 6.73 -3.27 -12.01
CA LEU A 107 6.56 -1.86 -12.39
C LEU A 107 7.92 -1.16 -12.57
N ALA A 108 8.82 -1.34 -11.61
CA ALA A 108 10.15 -0.76 -11.65
C ALA A 108 10.98 -1.29 -12.84
N LEU A 109 10.92 -2.61 -13.09
CA LEU A 109 11.57 -3.23 -14.24
C LEU A 109 11.04 -2.68 -15.55
N ALA A 110 9.72 -2.51 -15.68
CA ALA A 110 9.10 -1.94 -16.87
C ALA A 110 9.57 -0.49 -17.12
N ASP A 111 9.60 0.35 -16.08
CA ASP A 111 10.08 1.72 -16.21
C ASP A 111 11.58 1.76 -16.57
N ALA A 112 12.41 0.89 -15.99
CA ALA A 112 13.83 0.78 -16.34
C ALA A 112 14.04 0.33 -17.81
N GLN A 113 13.31 -0.67 -18.28
CA GLN A 113 13.38 -1.14 -19.67
C GLN A 113 12.93 -0.09 -20.69
N LEU A 114 12.00 0.79 -20.28
CA LEU A 114 11.53 1.90 -21.10
C LEU A 114 12.43 3.14 -20.99
N GLY A 115 13.56 3.05 -20.28
CA GLY A 115 14.50 4.16 -20.09
C GLY A 115 13.93 5.33 -19.28
N ARG A 116 12.96 5.07 -18.42
CA ARG A 116 12.33 6.08 -17.57
C ARG A 116 13.08 6.18 -16.25
N SER A 117 13.40 7.42 -15.83
CA SER A 117 14.02 7.70 -14.53
C SER A 117 12.92 7.81 -13.46
N ARG A 118 12.39 6.68 -13.03
CA ARG A 118 11.30 6.57 -12.04
C ARG A 118 11.63 5.52 -11.01
N VAL A 119 11.10 5.72 -9.81
CA VAL A 119 11.19 4.77 -8.70
C VAL A 119 9.81 4.18 -8.41
N THR A 120 9.76 2.95 -7.97
CA THR A 120 8.55 2.34 -7.41
C THR A 120 8.75 2.14 -5.90
N ALA A 121 7.99 2.85 -5.08
CA ALA A 121 7.95 2.61 -3.63
C ALA A 121 6.94 1.51 -3.33
N CYS A 122 7.37 0.50 -2.59
CA CYS A 122 6.55 -0.63 -2.17
C CYS A 122 6.49 -0.69 -0.64
N TYR A 123 5.30 -0.54 -0.10
CA TYR A 123 5.04 -0.63 1.34
C TYR A 123 4.53 -2.02 1.71
N PHE A 124 5.01 -2.54 2.83
CA PHE A 124 4.61 -3.85 3.36
C PHE A 124 4.85 -3.89 4.87
N GLY A 125 4.05 -4.68 5.58
CA GLY A 125 4.26 -4.92 7.00
C GLY A 125 5.35 -5.97 7.25
N GLU A 126 5.87 -6.02 8.49
CA GLU A 126 6.90 -6.98 8.89
C GLU A 126 6.47 -8.44 8.70
N GLY A 127 5.18 -8.75 8.84
CA GLY A 127 4.66 -10.09 8.57
C GLY A 127 4.87 -10.58 7.14
N ALA A 128 5.05 -9.66 6.19
CA ALA A 128 5.38 -10.02 4.82
C ALA A 128 6.81 -10.55 4.65
N VAL A 129 7.71 -10.29 5.61
CA VAL A 129 9.11 -10.75 5.57
C VAL A 129 9.22 -12.26 5.68
N ALA A 130 8.28 -12.90 6.36
CA ALA A 130 8.21 -14.36 6.49
C ALA A 130 7.73 -15.07 5.20
N GLU A 131 7.18 -14.31 4.24
CA GLU A 131 6.68 -14.88 2.99
C GLU A 131 7.82 -15.08 1.96
N GLY A 132 7.76 -16.19 1.21
CA GLY A 132 8.72 -16.47 0.13
C GLY A 132 8.79 -15.36 -0.92
N ALA A 133 7.64 -14.74 -1.25
CA ALA A 133 7.55 -13.65 -2.20
C ALA A 133 8.39 -12.42 -1.81
N PHE A 134 8.63 -12.17 -0.51
CA PHE A 134 9.55 -11.12 -0.06
C PHE A 134 10.98 -11.41 -0.54
N HIS A 135 11.51 -12.58 -0.21
CA HIS A 135 12.89 -12.96 -0.56
C HIS A 135 13.10 -13.04 -2.07
N GLU A 136 12.14 -13.60 -2.80
CA GLU A 136 12.17 -13.68 -4.26
C GLU A 136 12.17 -12.30 -4.91
N SER A 137 11.33 -11.39 -4.42
CA SER A 137 11.23 -10.02 -4.94
C SER A 137 12.51 -9.22 -4.71
N LEU A 138 13.09 -9.30 -3.51
CA LEU A 138 14.36 -8.63 -3.20
C LEU A 138 15.50 -9.17 -4.07
N ASN A 139 15.56 -10.49 -4.24
CA ASN A 139 16.58 -11.13 -5.10
C ASN A 139 16.45 -10.67 -6.56
N LEU A 140 15.24 -10.65 -7.11
CA LEU A 140 15.00 -10.20 -8.49
C LEU A 140 15.27 -8.71 -8.67
N ALA A 141 14.86 -7.88 -7.70
CA ALA A 141 15.13 -6.45 -7.73
C ALA A 141 16.63 -6.17 -7.75
N GLY A 142 17.41 -6.88 -6.91
CA GLY A 142 18.86 -6.77 -6.90
C GLY A 142 19.52 -7.27 -8.19
N LEU A 143 19.11 -8.44 -8.68
CA LEU A 143 19.64 -9.05 -9.90
C LEU A 143 19.43 -8.15 -11.13
N TRP A 144 18.24 -7.57 -11.26
CA TRP A 144 17.86 -6.72 -12.38
C TRP A 144 18.17 -5.24 -12.17
N LYS A 145 18.67 -4.87 -10.98
CA LYS A 145 18.91 -3.48 -10.58
C LYS A 145 17.64 -2.62 -10.78
N ALA A 146 16.49 -3.20 -10.46
CA ALA A 146 15.22 -2.52 -10.59
C ALA A 146 15.12 -1.37 -9.57
N PRO A 147 14.67 -0.17 -9.97
CA PRO A 147 14.56 0.99 -9.08
C PRO A 147 13.34 0.85 -8.15
N VAL A 148 13.41 -0.06 -7.18
CA VAL A 148 12.38 -0.29 -6.15
C VAL A 148 12.90 0.18 -4.81
N LEU A 149 12.08 0.94 -4.09
CA LEU A 149 12.27 1.27 -2.69
C LEU A 149 11.34 0.39 -1.86
N PHE A 150 11.88 -0.52 -1.06
CA PHE A 150 11.13 -1.38 -0.16
C PHE A 150 10.99 -0.71 1.21
N CYS A 151 9.78 -0.38 1.60
CA CYS A 151 9.45 0.30 2.86
C CYS A 151 8.70 -0.69 3.78
N CYS A 152 9.40 -1.22 4.78
CA CYS A 152 8.78 -2.06 5.81
C CYS A 152 8.17 -1.19 6.90
N GLU A 153 6.87 -1.30 7.09
CA GLU A 153 6.12 -0.67 8.17
C GLU A 153 6.03 -1.67 9.33
N ASN A 154 7.02 -1.61 10.21
CA ASN A 154 7.16 -2.55 11.32
C ASN A 154 6.49 -1.99 12.58
N ASN A 155 5.34 -2.55 12.93
CA ASN A 155 4.63 -2.26 14.18
C ASN A 155 4.76 -3.38 15.22
N LEU A 156 5.63 -4.36 14.97
CA LEU A 156 5.93 -5.54 15.79
C LEU A 156 4.81 -6.59 15.86
N TYR A 157 3.72 -6.42 15.11
CA TYR A 157 2.58 -7.34 15.11
C TYR A 157 2.01 -7.57 13.72
N ALA A 158 2.03 -8.80 13.25
CA ALA A 158 1.27 -9.23 12.08
C ALA A 158 -0.12 -9.68 12.54
N MET A 159 -1.12 -8.81 12.42
CA MET A 159 -2.45 -8.94 13.05
C MET A 159 -2.33 -9.10 14.58
N GLY A 160 -2.47 -10.30 15.09
CA GLY A 160 -2.32 -10.64 16.52
C GLY A 160 -1.04 -11.40 16.85
N THR A 161 -0.18 -11.67 15.86
CA THR A 161 1.06 -12.41 16.05
C THR A 161 2.22 -11.45 16.28
N GLU A 162 2.87 -11.56 17.43
CA GLU A 162 4.09 -10.79 17.74
C GLU A 162 5.25 -11.29 16.88
N ILE A 163 6.09 -10.38 16.40
CA ILE A 163 7.21 -10.66 15.50
C ILE A 163 8.16 -11.74 16.05
N ALA A 164 8.33 -11.82 17.37
CA ALA A 164 9.16 -12.84 18.01
C ALA A 164 8.64 -14.28 17.84
N HIS A 165 7.37 -14.44 17.47
CA HIS A 165 6.77 -15.74 17.16
C HIS A 165 6.74 -16.05 15.66
N GLU A 166 7.09 -15.09 14.84
CA GLU A 166 7.03 -15.18 13.39
C GLU A 166 8.42 -15.26 12.74
N GLN A 167 9.41 -14.59 13.33
CA GLN A 167 10.76 -14.51 12.80
C GLN A 167 11.78 -15.03 13.81
N ALA A 168 12.80 -15.75 13.31
CA ALA A 168 13.85 -16.33 14.16
C ALA A 168 14.78 -15.26 14.75
N GLU A 169 14.97 -14.15 14.02
CA GLU A 169 15.74 -12.98 14.44
C GLU A 169 14.92 -11.72 14.18
N THR A 170 14.91 -10.79 15.12
CA THR A 170 14.13 -9.55 15.09
C THR A 170 14.98 -8.30 15.16
#